data_b06087135308fb263d506d720a40374d
#
_entry.id   b06087135308fb263d506d720a40374d
#
_cell.length_a   1.000
_cell.length_b   1.000
_cell.length_c   1.000
_cell.angle_alpha   90.00
_cell.angle_beta   90.00
_cell.angle_gamma   90.00
#
_symmetry.space_group_name_H-M   'P 1'
#
loop_
_entity.id
_entity.type
_entity.pdbx_description
1 polymer ?
#
loop_
_entity_poly.entity_id
_entity_poly.type
_entity_poly.pdbx_seq_one_letter_code
_entity_poly.pdbx_strand_id
1 'polypeptide(L)'
;LWWARRPLAAARAVIWSSLVDDPSSHPEQFPTEEEQTAERERLFRILEKLVVWENSNNPEVLDEARAEIMKSTNGNPPALLDPFAGGGAIPLEAQRLGLEAHAHDLNPVAVMINKAMIEIPPKFAGQPPVHPDATVLEGGWRGAAGLAEDVRYYGEWMKQEAFRRIGHLYPKVKDGQGKERTVIAWIWARTVKCPNPACGCEMPLAGSFELSKKKGKEACVIPQFDYEQKKITYKVRTGKGEIPEAGKTSRGAKFKCIMCGEATTPDYIKSEAMHGRMGTQLMAVVAEGERERLYISPDKEHQHIAIVDK
;
A
#
# COMPACT_ATOMS: atom_id res chain seq x y z
N LEU A 1 0.71 11.44 7.52
CA LEU A 1 0.70 10.42 6.47
C LEU A 1 2.12 9.95 6.19
N TRP A 2 2.73 9.37 7.16
CA TRP A 2 4.12 8.90 7.17
C TRP A 2 4.41 7.70 6.24
N TRP A 3 3.41 7.00 5.73
CA TRP A 3 3.58 5.98 4.69
C TRP A 3 3.56 6.55 3.25
N ALA A 4 3.30 7.81 3.07
CA ALA A 4 3.44 8.44 1.77
C ALA A 4 4.94 8.54 1.46
N ARG A 5 5.46 7.58 0.72
CA ARG A 5 6.84 7.63 0.22
C ARG A 5 6.97 8.71 -0.85
N ARG A 6 8.05 9.48 -0.78
CA ARG A 6 8.46 10.31 -1.91
C ARG A 6 8.89 9.40 -3.06
N PRO A 7 8.70 9.82 -4.33
CA PRO A 7 9.19 9.05 -5.47
C PRO A 7 10.71 8.86 -5.35
N LEU A 8 11.17 7.61 -5.39
CA LEU A 8 12.60 7.28 -5.23
C LEU A 8 13.47 7.94 -6.30
N ALA A 9 13.03 7.90 -7.57
CA ALA A 9 13.74 8.54 -8.67
C ALA A 9 13.90 10.05 -8.45
N ALA A 10 12.88 10.74 -7.94
CA ALA A 10 12.96 12.16 -7.63
C ALA A 10 13.93 12.45 -6.48
N ALA A 11 13.92 11.63 -5.42
CA ALA A 11 14.88 11.75 -4.32
C ALA A 11 16.32 11.58 -4.83
N ARG A 12 16.56 10.57 -5.66
CA ARG A 12 17.87 10.29 -6.27
C ARG A 12 18.36 11.44 -7.15
N ALA A 13 17.46 11.97 -8.00
CA ALA A 13 17.78 13.12 -8.85
C ALA A 13 18.17 14.35 -8.05
N VAL A 14 17.36 14.69 -7.02
CA VAL A 14 17.61 15.88 -6.18
C VAL A 14 18.93 15.74 -5.41
N ILE A 15 19.19 14.59 -4.80
CA ILE A 15 20.44 14.36 -4.06
C ILE A 15 21.64 14.51 -5.00
N TRP A 16 21.59 13.83 -6.16
CA TRP A 16 22.67 13.87 -7.13
C TRP A 16 22.92 15.29 -7.64
N SER A 17 21.86 16.01 -8.06
CA SER A 17 21.98 17.39 -8.57
C SER A 17 22.41 18.40 -7.50
N SER A 18 22.25 18.06 -6.20
CA SER A 18 22.72 18.91 -5.12
C SER A 18 24.20 18.74 -4.79
N LEU A 19 24.83 17.67 -5.31
CA LEU A 19 26.21 17.30 -4.98
C LEU A 19 27.15 17.36 -6.18
N VAL A 20 26.60 17.53 -7.39
CA VAL A 20 27.37 17.68 -8.64
C VAL A 20 27.39 19.14 -9.03
N ASP A 21 28.59 19.66 -9.21
CA ASP A 21 28.79 21.07 -9.55
C ASP A 21 28.29 21.38 -10.96
N ASP A 22 27.71 22.58 -11.10
CA ASP A 22 27.45 23.13 -12.45
C ASP A 22 28.78 23.56 -13.10
N PRO A 23 28.99 23.29 -14.40
CA PRO A 23 30.21 23.67 -15.09
C PRO A 23 30.61 25.13 -14.99
N SER A 24 29.64 26.03 -14.76
CA SER A 24 29.94 27.46 -14.55
C SER A 24 30.70 27.75 -13.25
N SER A 25 30.71 26.79 -12.30
CA SER A 25 31.51 26.89 -11.06
C SER A 25 33.00 26.64 -11.31
N HIS A 26 33.37 26.14 -12.47
CA HIS A 26 34.74 25.77 -12.87
C HIS A 26 35.17 26.47 -14.16
N PRO A 27 35.23 27.82 -14.17
CA PRO A 27 35.58 28.59 -15.40
C PRO A 27 36.98 28.30 -15.91
N GLU A 28 37.86 27.76 -15.07
CA GLU A 28 39.21 27.30 -15.47
C GLU A 28 39.18 26.02 -16.34
N GLN A 29 38.15 25.19 -16.21
CA GLN A 29 37.95 23.96 -16.96
C GLN A 29 37.01 24.16 -18.14
N PHE A 30 36.01 25.04 -17.99
CA PHE A 30 34.99 25.35 -18.98
C PHE A 30 34.88 26.85 -19.18
N PRO A 31 35.86 27.46 -19.89
CA PRO A 31 35.96 28.90 -20.02
C PRO A 31 34.91 29.53 -20.92
N THR A 32 34.25 28.77 -21.78
CA THR A 32 33.22 29.28 -22.69
C THR A 32 31.83 28.75 -22.35
N GLU A 33 30.78 29.50 -22.73
CA GLU A 33 29.40 29.10 -22.57
C GLU A 33 29.05 27.84 -23.35
N GLU A 34 29.70 27.65 -24.51
CA GLU A 34 29.54 26.45 -25.34
C GLU A 34 30.08 25.21 -24.64
N GLU A 35 31.26 25.29 -24.01
CA GLU A 35 31.85 24.19 -23.24
C GLU A 35 31.00 23.86 -21.97
N GLN A 36 30.53 24.89 -21.26
CA GLN A 36 29.64 24.72 -20.13
C GLN A 36 28.33 24.04 -20.54
N THR A 37 27.78 24.41 -21.69
CA THR A 37 26.54 23.81 -22.19
C THR A 37 26.76 22.35 -22.59
N ALA A 38 27.85 22.04 -23.27
CA ALA A 38 28.18 20.67 -23.65
C ALA A 38 28.36 19.76 -22.44
N GLU A 39 29.02 20.25 -21.36
CA GLU A 39 29.19 19.51 -20.13
C GLU A 39 27.87 19.36 -19.38
N ARG A 40 26.99 20.40 -19.31
CA ARG A 40 25.65 20.25 -18.76
C ARG A 40 24.84 19.19 -19.48
N GLU A 41 24.89 19.14 -20.80
CA GLU A 41 24.21 18.10 -21.57
C GLU A 41 24.75 16.71 -21.23
N ARG A 42 26.04 16.56 -20.99
CA ARG A 42 26.63 15.30 -20.53
C ARG A 42 26.09 14.90 -19.17
N LEU A 43 26.07 15.83 -18.21
CA LEU A 43 25.54 15.60 -16.87
C LEU A 43 24.04 15.26 -16.89
N PHE A 44 23.27 15.95 -17.72
CA PHE A 44 21.84 15.63 -17.89
C PHE A 44 21.63 14.21 -18.46
N ARG A 45 22.46 13.74 -19.37
CA ARG A 45 22.38 12.35 -19.86
C ARG A 45 22.63 11.31 -18.75
N ILE A 46 23.51 11.61 -17.80
CA ILE A 46 23.71 10.75 -16.61
C ILE A 46 22.45 10.79 -15.75
N LEU A 47 21.92 11.97 -15.45
CA LEU A 47 20.70 12.15 -14.68
C LEU A 47 19.49 11.43 -15.29
N GLU A 48 19.30 11.53 -16.61
CA GLU A 48 18.23 10.84 -17.33
C GLU A 48 18.32 9.33 -17.17
N LYS A 49 19.50 8.73 -17.27
CA LYS A 49 19.71 7.29 -16.99
C LYS A 49 19.43 6.96 -15.52
N LEU A 50 19.87 7.83 -14.60
CA LEU A 50 19.79 7.64 -13.17
C LEU A 50 18.35 7.59 -12.65
N VAL A 51 17.42 8.33 -13.28
CA VAL A 51 16.00 8.39 -12.85
C VAL A 51 15.13 7.28 -13.43
N VAL A 52 15.63 6.50 -14.38
CA VAL A 52 14.93 5.34 -14.93
C VAL A 52 14.77 4.27 -13.84
N TRP A 53 13.56 3.74 -13.68
CA TRP A 53 13.25 2.79 -12.62
C TRP A 53 14.08 1.49 -12.70
N GLU A 54 14.23 0.98 -13.90
CA GLU A 54 14.98 -0.24 -14.21
C GLU A 54 16.46 -0.12 -13.83
N ASN A 55 17.00 1.09 -13.82
CA ASN A 55 18.38 1.41 -13.46
C ASN A 55 18.61 1.60 -11.95
N SER A 56 17.57 1.45 -11.12
CA SER A 56 17.69 1.70 -9.67
C SER A 56 18.77 0.87 -8.96
N ASN A 57 19.11 -0.29 -9.52
CA ASN A 57 20.18 -1.17 -9.00
C ASN A 57 21.21 -1.53 -10.09
N ASN A 58 21.25 -0.78 -11.19
CA ASN A 58 22.24 -0.98 -12.24
C ASN A 58 23.61 -0.42 -11.78
N PRO A 59 24.63 -1.28 -11.57
CA PRO A 59 25.91 -0.84 -11.04
C PRO A 59 26.62 0.15 -11.96
N GLU A 60 26.56 -0.02 -13.28
CA GLU A 60 27.23 0.87 -14.24
C GLU A 60 26.68 2.30 -14.15
N VAL A 61 25.37 2.46 -14.09
CA VAL A 61 24.70 3.78 -13.97
C VAL A 61 24.96 4.40 -12.60
N LEU A 62 24.92 3.60 -11.53
CA LEU A 62 25.20 4.10 -10.18
C LEU A 62 26.66 4.50 -10.01
N ASP A 63 27.59 3.76 -10.60
CA ASP A 63 29.02 4.05 -10.50
C ASP A 63 29.39 5.28 -11.33
N GLU A 64 28.77 5.48 -12.52
CA GLU A 64 28.90 6.70 -13.31
C GLU A 64 28.43 7.92 -12.50
N ALA A 65 27.27 7.82 -11.84
CA ALA A 65 26.71 8.89 -11.01
C ALA A 65 27.55 9.19 -9.76
N ARG A 66 28.07 8.15 -9.09
CA ARG A 66 28.98 8.26 -7.93
C ARG A 66 30.29 8.94 -8.28
N ALA A 67 30.83 8.62 -9.45
CA ALA A 67 32.07 9.22 -9.93
C ALA A 67 31.95 10.75 -10.09
N GLU A 68 30.82 11.27 -10.57
CA GLU A 68 30.59 12.72 -10.64
C GLU A 68 30.44 13.37 -9.28
N ILE A 69 29.76 12.70 -8.31
CA ILE A 69 29.71 13.18 -6.92
C ILE A 69 31.14 13.26 -6.34
N MET A 70 31.92 12.20 -6.50
CA MET A 70 33.30 12.16 -5.99
C MET A 70 34.18 13.24 -6.62
N LYS A 71 34.01 13.52 -7.91
CA LYS A 71 34.71 14.58 -8.63
C LYS A 71 34.35 15.95 -8.04
N SER A 72 33.07 16.28 -7.89
CA SER A 72 32.60 17.57 -7.37
C SER A 72 32.89 17.80 -5.89
N THR A 73 33.06 16.72 -5.12
CA THR A 73 33.33 16.77 -3.68
C THR A 73 34.80 16.50 -3.31
N ASN A 74 35.70 16.48 -4.29
CA ASN A 74 37.14 16.18 -4.09
C ASN A 74 37.36 14.85 -3.35
N GLY A 75 36.56 13.83 -3.65
CA GLY A 75 36.66 12.51 -3.03
C GLY A 75 36.10 12.40 -1.61
N ASN A 76 35.47 13.45 -1.09
CA ASN A 76 34.91 13.47 0.27
C ASN A 76 33.45 13.98 0.26
N PRO A 77 32.51 13.16 -0.17
CA PRO A 77 31.10 13.56 -0.24
C PRO A 77 30.55 13.79 1.17
N PRO A 78 29.69 14.81 1.37
CA PRO A 78 29.12 15.12 2.67
C PRO A 78 28.13 14.02 3.10
N ALA A 79 28.01 13.81 4.41
CA ALA A 79 26.95 12.98 4.97
C ALA A 79 25.57 13.67 4.79
N LEU A 80 24.55 12.89 4.55
CA LEU A 80 23.17 13.37 4.39
C LEU A 80 22.39 13.13 5.68
N LEU A 81 21.68 14.14 6.15
CA LEU A 81 20.74 14.05 7.27
C LEU A 81 19.31 14.23 6.78
N ASP A 82 18.46 13.25 7.04
CA ASP A 82 17.00 13.36 6.90
C ASP A 82 16.33 13.31 8.28
N PRO A 83 15.94 14.48 8.85
CA PRO A 83 15.35 14.54 10.18
C PRO A 83 13.87 14.09 10.23
N PHE A 84 13.22 13.85 9.08
CA PHE A 84 11.84 13.44 8.95
C PHE A 84 11.72 12.31 7.92
N ALA A 85 12.49 11.25 8.13
CA ALA A 85 12.74 10.21 7.13
C ALA A 85 11.49 9.42 6.70
N GLY A 86 10.45 9.34 7.54
CA GLY A 86 9.20 8.65 7.21
C GLY A 86 9.44 7.24 6.66
N GLY A 87 9.08 7.02 5.40
CA GLY A 87 9.30 5.75 4.70
C GLY A 87 10.73 5.51 4.21
N GLY A 88 11.70 6.40 4.50
CA GLY A 88 13.12 6.20 4.21
C GLY A 88 13.55 6.38 2.75
N ALA A 89 12.78 7.11 1.95
CA ALA A 89 13.11 7.29 0.52
C ALA A 89 14.43 8.03 0.30
N ILE A 90 14.64 9.13 1.03
CA ILE A 90 15.84 9.96 0.91
C ILE A 90 17.09 9.21 1.39
N PRO A 91 17.13 8.65 2.63
CA PRO A 91 18.32 7.94 3.08
C PRO A 91 18.62 6.66 2.26
N LEU A 92 17.60 5.98 1.74
CA LEU A 92 17.78 4.83 0.84
C LEU A 92 18.49 5.24 -0.46
N GLU A 93 18.06 6.33 -1.08
CA GLU A 93 18.67 6.80 -2.33
C GLU A 93 20.05 7.43 -2.11
N ALA A 94 20.27 8.07 -0.96
CA ALA A 94 21.59 8.51 -0.54
C ALA A 94 22.57 7.33 -0.44
N GLN A 95 22.16 6.24 0.22
CA GLN A 95 22.97 5.01 0.31
C GLN A 95 23.26 4.39 -1.08
N ARG A 96 22.27 4.40 -2.00
CA ARG A 96 22.51 3.95 -3.39
C ARG A 96 23.56 4.79 -4.11
N LEU A 97 23.61 6.07 -3.83
CA LEU A 97 24.60 6.98 -4.36
C LEU A 97 25.96 6.92 -3.62
N GLY A 98 26.11 6.01 -2.65
CA GLY A 98 27.34 5.81 -1.91
C GLY A 98 27.60 6.82 -0.80
N LEU A 99 26.56 7.56 -0.37
CA LEU A 99 26.66 8.57 0.68
C LEU A 99 26.43 7.94 2.05
N GLU A 100 27.07 8.50 3.06
CA GLU A 100 26.68 8.30 4.47
C GLU A 100 25.34 8.97 4.72
N ALA A 101 24.36 8.24 5.28
CA ALA A 101 23.02 8.76 5.51
C ALA A 101 22.57 8.54 6.96
N HIS A 102 22.09 9.63 7.57
CA HIS A 102 21.48 9.63 8.89
C HIS A 102 19.99 9.89 8.76
N ALA A 103 19.18 8.94 9.23
CA ALA A 103 17.73 8.99 9.17
C ALA A 103 17.14 9.12 10.57
N HIS A 104 16.31 10.13 10.78
CA HIS A 104 15.60 10.37 12.03
C HIS A 104 14.11 10.49 11.78
N ASP A 105 13.31 10.07 12.74
CA ASP A 105 11.87 10.30 12.75
C ASP A 105 11.33 10.23 14.18
N LEU A 106 10.31 11.00 14.48
CA LEU A 106 9.64 10.96 15.78
C LEU A 106 8.76 9.69 15.91
N ASN A 107 8.28 9.16 14.79
CA ASN A 107 7.43 7.98 14.78
C ASN A 107 8.28 6.69 14.84
N PRO A 108 8.17 5.86 15.90
CA PRO A 108 8.96 4.64 16.03
C PRO A 108 8.72 3.62 14.91
N VAL A 109 7.55 3.64 14.26
CA VAL A 109 7.28 2.77 13.11
C VAL A 109 8.11 3.19 11.89
N ALA A 110 8.26 4.50 11.66
CA ALA A 110 9.14 5.02 10.61
C ALA A 110 10.60 4.61 10.87
N VAL A 111 11.07 4.72 12.13
CA VAL A 111 12.42 4.25 12.53
C VAL A 111 12.59 2.76 12.23
N MET A 112 11.62 1.92 12.57
CA MET A 112 11.66 0.48 12.29
C MET A 112 11.71 0.18 10.78
N ILE A 113 10.96 0.93 9.96
CA ILE A 113 11.00 0.80 8.50
C ILE A 113 12.40 1.13 7.97
N ASN A 114 12.99 2.24 8.42
CA ASN A 114 14.33 2.64 8.01
C ASN A 114 15.39 1.59 8.42
N LYS A 115 15.33 1.06 9.65
CA LYS A 115 16.20 -0.02 10.09
C LYS A 115 16.08 -1.26 9.21
N ALA A 116 14.87 -1.72 8.96
CA ALA A 116 14.60 -2.92 8.17
C ALA A 116 15.07 -2.79 6.71
N MET A 117 14.97 -1.60 6.11
CA MET A 117 15.28 -1.39 4.69
C MET A 117 16.73 -0.95 4.44
N ILE A 118 17.33 -0.22 5.35
CA ILE A 118 18.56 0.52 5.09
C ILE A 118 19.71 0.02 5.99
N GLU A 119 19.45 -0.16 7.28
CA GLU A 119 20.49 -0.52 8.24
C GLU A 119 20.78 -2.04 8.30
N ILE A 120 19.71 -2.86 8.35
CA ILE A 120 19.86 -4.30 8.54
C ILE A 120 20.44 -5.02 7.31
N PRO A 121 19.95 -4.79 6.07
CA PRO A 121 20.43 -5.55 4.92
C PRO A 121 21.94 -5.47 4.67
N PRO A 122 22.61 -4.31 4.77
CA PRO A 122 24.06 -4.24 4.62
C PRO A 122 24.84 -4.99 5.71
N LYS A 123 24.32 -5.07 6.94
CA LYS A 123 24.99 -5.78 8.05
C LYS A 123 25.08 -7.30 7.82
N PHE A 124 24.16 -7.84 7.03
CA PHE A 124 24.11 -9.27 6.70
C PHE A 124 24.49 -9.55 5.24
N ALA A 125 25.15 -8.59 4.58
CA ALA A 125 25.61 -8.78 3.22
C ALA A 125 26.65 -9.91 3.15
N GLY A 126 26.47 -10.82 2.19
CA GLY A 126 27.35 -11.97 1.97
C GLY A 126 27.19 -13.12 2.98
N GLN A 127 26.34 -12.97 4.00
CA GLN A 127 26.11 -14.02 4.98
C GLN A 127 25.11 -15.07 4.48
N PRO A 128 25.31 -16.38 4.81
CA PRO A 128 24.34 -17.42 4.51
C PRO A 128 23.07 -17.25 5.35
N PRO A 129 21.93 -17.81 4.92
CA PRO A 129 20.75 -17.89 5.76
C PRO A 129 20.98 -18.79 6.98
N VAL A 130 20.22 -18.53 8.05
CA VAL A 130 20.35 -19.25 9.34
C VAL A 130 19.21 -20.22 9.62
N HIS A 131 18.20 -20.29 8.74
CA HIS A 131 17.10 -21.25 8.89
C HIS A 131 17.57 -22.71 8.72
N PRO A 132 16.91 -23.71 9.36
CA PRO A 132 17.41 -25.07 9.43
C PRO A 132 17.52 -25.78 8.06
N ASP A 133 16.72 -25.37 7.08
CA ASP A 133 16.71 -25.97 5.74
C ASP A 133 17.61 -25.19 4.75
N ALA A 134 18.51 -24.36 5.25
CA ALA A 134 19.40 -23.57 4.41
C ALA A 134 20.35 -24.46 3.60
N THR A 135 20.40 -24.22 2.30
CA THR A 135 21.34 -24.91 1.39
C THR A 135 22.62 -24.13 1.23
N VAL A 136 23.76 -24.81 1.16
CA VAL A 136 25.04 -24.19 0.84
C VAL A 136 25.06 -23.93 -0.67
N LEU A 137 25.17 -22.64 -1.06
CA LEU A 137 25.35 -22.30 -2.48
C LEU A 137 26.84 -22.32 -2.85
N GLU A 138 27.17 -23.03 -3.92
CA GLU A 138 28.49 -22.90 -4.57
C GLU A 138 28.63 -21.47 -5.09
N GLY A 139 29.67 -20.74 -4.62
CA GLY A 139 29.90 -19.35 -4.96
C GLY A 139 29.42 -18.31 -3.92
N GLY A 140 28.82 -18.77 -2.83
CA GLY A 140 28.40 -17.93 -1.70
C GLY A 140 27.13 -17.11 -1.96
N TRP A 141 26.75 -16.35 -0.95
CA TRP A 141 25.55 -15.50 -0.97
C TRP A 141 25.94 -14.06 -1.36
N ARG A 142 25.28 -13.50 -2.38
CA ARG A 142 25.56 -12.14 -2.84
C ARG A 142 24.61 -11.14 -2.17
N GLY A 143 25.15 -10.00 -1.73
CA GLY A 143 24.38 -8.94 -1.08
C GLY A 143 23.57 -9.51 0.10
N ALA A 144 22.32 -9.09 0.27
CA ALA A 144 21.44 -9.56 1.34
C ALA A 144 20.58 -10.80 0.96
N ALA A 145 21.03 -11.63 0.01
CA ALA A 145 20.23 -12.77 -0.49
C ALA A 145 19.98 -13.81 0.61
N GLY A 146 20.97 -14.09 1.49
CA GLY A 146 20.78 -14.99 2.63
C GLY A 146 19.72 -14.49 3.61
N LEU A 147 19.76 -13.21 3.96
CA LEU A 147 18.73 -12.58 4.79
C LEU A 147 17.35 -12.63 4.13
N ALA A 148 17.27 -12.40 2.82
CA ALA A 148 16.01 -12.49 2.08
C ALA A 148 15.42 -13.91 2.09
N GLU A 149 16.28 -14.94 2.06
CA GLU A 149 15.86 -16.33 2.18
C GLU A 149 15.31 -16.65 3.57
N ASP A 150 15.97 -16.18 4.62
CA ASP A 150 15.48 -16.31 6.00
C ASP A 150 14.10 -15.63 6.17
N VAL A 151 13.94 -14.40 5.67
CA VAL A 151 12.67 -13.68 5.74
C VAL A 151 11.56 -14.46 5.01
N ARG A 152 11.86 -15.07 3.86
CA ARG A 152 10.90 -15.90 3.11
C ARG A 152 10.54 -17.16 3.90
N TYR A 153 11.53 -17.87 4.43
CA TYR A 153 11.34 -19.10 5.19
C TYR A 153 10.49 -18.86 6.44
N TYR A 154 10.90 -17.91 7.28
CA TYR A 154 10.16 -17.62 8.50
C TYR A 154 8.81 -16.96 8.24
N GLY A 155 8.66 -16.20 7.16
CA GLY A 155 7.38 -15.66 6.72
C GLY A 155 6.39 -16.76 6.35
N GLU A 156 6.82 -17.78 5.61
CA GLU A 156 5.97 -18.93 5.28
C GLU A 156 5.66 -19.78 6.53
N TRP A 157 6.65 -20.00 7.40
CA TRP A 157 6.42 -20.68 8.68
C TRP A 157 5.38 -19.95 9.53
N MET A 158 5.49 -18.64 9.67
CA MET A 158 4.50 -17.81 10.40
C MET A 158 3.10 -17.92 9.81
N LYS A 159 3.01 -17.89 8.49
CA LYS A 159 1.74 -18.06 7.77
C LYS A 159 1.09 -19.42 8.04
N GLN A 160 1.87 -20.49 7.97
CA GLN A 160 1.40 -21.85 8.25
C GLN A 160 0.97 -22.03 9.71
N GLU A 161 1.77 -21.53 10.64
CA GLU A 161 1.45 -21.59 12.06
C GLU A 161 0.21 -20.75 12.42
N ALA A 162 0.07 -19.56 11.84
CA ALA A 162 -1.14 -18.75 11.99
C ALA A 162 -2.36 -19.49 11.43
N PHE A 163 -2.24 -20.09 10.23
CA PHE A 163 -3.32 -20.87 9.64
C PHE A 163 -3.71 -22.09 10.52
N ARG A 164 -2.72 -22.77 11.10
CA ARG A 164 -2.96 -23.89 12.02
C ARG A 164 -3.77 -23.45 13.25
N ARG A 165 -3.49 -22.25 13.79
CA ARG A 165 -4.15 -21.71 14.99
C ARG A 165 -5.52 -21.14 14.72
N ILE A 166 -5.68 -20.37 13.66
CA ILE A 166 -6.89 -19.59 13.41
C ILE A 166 -7.58 -19.89 12.08
N GLY A 167 -7.04 -20.81 11.26
CA GLY A 167 -7.60 -21.12 9.95
C GLY A 167 -9.04 -21.63 9.99
N HIS A 168 -9.44 -22.31 11.11
CA HIS A 168 -10.80 -22.77 11.33
C HIS A 168 -11.82 -21.61 11.51
N LEU A 169 -11.36 -20.42 11.84
CA LEU A 169 -12.21 -19.21 11.96
C LEU A 169 -12.49 -18.55 10.58
N TYR A 170 -11.85 -19.05 9.53
CA TYR A 170 -12.01 -18.55 8.15
C TYR A 170 -12.67 -19.60 7.29
N PRO A 171 -14.02 -19.66 7.24
CA PRO A 171 -14.72 -20.65 6.44
C PRO A 171 -14.41 -20.43 4.98
N LYS A 172 -14.32 -21.54 4.26
CA LYS A 172 -14.22 -21.50 2.80
C LYS A 172 -15.57 -21.19 2.19
N VAL A 173 -15.56 -20.50 1.05
CA VAL A 173 -16.75 -20.26 0.24
C VAL A 173 -16.67 -21.08 -1.05
N LYS A 174 -17.82 -21.49 -1.55
CA LYS A 174 -17.92 -22.10 -2.88
C LYS A 174 -18.13 -21.01 -3.93
N ASP A 175 -17.31 -21.04 -4.97
CA ASP A 175 -17.51 -20.18 -6.14
C ASP A 175 -18.70 -20.68 -6.99
N GLY A 176 -19.03 -19.94 -8.07
CA GLY A 176 -20.14 -20.31 -8.97
C GLY A 176 -19.98 -21.66 -9.68
N GLN A 177 -18.79 -22.30 -9.57
CA GLN A 177 -18.49 -23.63 -10.10
C GLN A 177 -18.45 -24.69 -9.01
N GLY A 178 -18.74 -24.34 -7.75
CA GLY A 178 -18.72 -25.24 -6.61
C GLY A 178 -17.33 -25.50 -6.02
N LYS A 179 -16.27 -24.83 -6.52
CA LYS A 179 -14.90 -24.96 -6.02
C LYS A 179 -14.74 -24.16 -4.73
N GLU A 180 -14.14 -24.77 -3.72
CA GLU A 180 -13.80 -24.09 -2.47
C GLU A 180 -12.73 -23.02 -2.67
N ARG A 181 -12.98 -21.84 -2.09
CA ARG A 181 -12.11 -20.67 -2.14
C ARG A 181 -11.86 -20.11 -0.75
N THR A 182 -10.67 -19.63 -0.52
CA THR A 182 -10.31 -18.98 0.74
C THR A 182 -10.91 -17.58 0.81
N VAL A 183 -11.58 -17.26 1.90
CA VAL A 183 -12.07 -15.91 2.19
C VAL A 183 -10.89 -15.03 2.56
N ILE A 184 -10.79 -13.85 1.94
CA ILE A 184 -9.73 -12.87 2.18
C ILE A 184 -10.23 -11.58 2.81
N ALA A 185 -11.53 -11.29 2.70
CA ALA A 185 -12.14 -10.12 3.35
C ALA A 185 -13.67 -10.23 3.44
N TRP A 186 -14.23 -9.53 4.41
CA TRP A 186 -15.66 -9.26 4.53
C TRP A 186 -15.89 -7.76 4.39
N ILE A 187 -16.81 -7.35 3.51
CA ILE A 187 -17.12 -5.95 3.26
C ILE A 187 -18.40 -5.60 4.03
N TRP A 188 -18.23 -4.72 5.02
CA TRP A 188 -19.30 -4.29 5.90
C TRP A 188 -19.70 -2.84 5.62
N ALA A 189 -20.99 -2.54 5.78
CA ALA A 189 -21.46 -1.17 6.00
C ALA A 189 -21.77 -0.95 7.48
N ARG A 190 -21.42 0.21 8.00
CA ARG A 190 -22.02 0.70 9.25
C ARG A 190 -23.47 1.06 8.98
N THR A 191 -24.34 0.86 9.96
CA THR A 191 -25.76 1.20 9.86
C THR A 191 -26.18 2.13 10.98
N VAL A 192 -27.19 2.93 10.70
CA VAL A 192 -27.97 3.66 11.70
C VAL A 192 -29.45 3.42 11.43
N LYS A 193 -30.26 3.51 12.47
CA LYS A 193 -31.70 3.43 12.31
C LYS A 193 -32.20 4.62 11.49
N CYS A 194 -33.07 4.39 10.53
CA CYS A 194 -33.65 5.48 9.75
C CYS A 194 -34.44 6.42 10.69
N PRO A 195 -34.21 7.76 10.64
CA PRO A 195 -34.91 8.70 11.51
C PRO A 195 -36.40 8.84 11.21
N ASN A 196 -36.87 8.42 10.03
CA ASN A 196 -38.27 8.35 9.71
C ASN A 196 -38.97 7.23 10.49
N PRO A 197 -39.88 7.54 11.45
CA PRO A 197 -40.53 6.52 12.28
C PRO A 197 -41.36 5.50 11.49
N ALA A 198 -41.91 5.90 10.33
CA ALA A 198 -42.67 5.01 9.47
C ALA A 198 -41.77 3.96 8.80
N CYS A 199 -40.52 4.31 8.50
CA CYS A 199 -39.52 3.43 7.93
C CYS A 199 -38.79 2.64 9.05
N GLY A 200 -37.95 3.30 9.81
CA GLY A 200 -37.19 2.70 10.94
C GLY A 200 -36.25 1.56 10.58
N CYS A 201 -35.93 1.37 9.29
CA CYS A 201 -34.99 0.33 8.85
C CYS A 201 -33.55 0.63 9.28
N GLU A 202 -32.71 -0.40 9.32
CA GLU A 202 -31.27 -0.24 9.44
C GLU A 202 -30.68 0.24 8.12
N MET A 203 -30.47 1.56 7.98
CA MET A 203 -29.96 2.14 6.74
C MET A 203 -28.43 2.06 6.70
N PRO A 204 -27.84 1.60 5.59
CA PRO A 204 -26.38 1.52 5.45
C PRO A 204 -25.76 2.88 5.15
N LEU A 205 -24.65 3.17 5.81
CA LEU A 205 -23.81 4.35 5.56
C LEU A 205 -22.76 4.03 4.49
N ALA A 206 -23.20 3.56 3.35
CA ALA A 206 -22.32 3.21 2.24
C ALA A 206 -22.12 4.39 1.29
N GLY A 207 -20.88 4.65 0.91
CA GLY A 207 -20.54 5.69 -0.07
C GLY A 207 -20.70 5.25 -1.52
N SER A 208 -20.61 3.95 -1.77
CA SER A 208 -20.79 3.31 -3.07
C SER A 208 -21.12 1.83 -2.87
N PHE A 209 -21.85 1.25 -3.79
CA PHE A 209 -22.07 -0.20 -3.89
C PHE A 209 -21.15 -0.87 -4.91
N GLU A 210 -20.23 -0.12 -5.50
CA GLU A 210 -19.28 -0.66 -6.45
C GLU A 210 -18.13 -1.38 -5.74
N LEU A 211 -17.90 -2.64 -6.12
CA LEU A 211 -16.84 -3.49 -5.54
C LEU A 211 -15.61 -3.55 -6.44
N SER A 212 -15.81 -3.53 -7.76
CA SER A 212 -14.72 -3.58 -8.75
C SER A 212 -15.09 -2.81 -10.03
N LYS A 213 -14.16 -1.94 -10.45
CA LYS A 213 -14.18 -1.17 -11.72
C LYS A 213 -13.37 -1.83 -12.84
N LYS A 214 -12.70 -2.94 -12.55
CA LYS A 214 -11.77 -3.55 -13.50
C LYS A 214 -12.56 -4.10 -14.70
N LYS A 215 -12.23 -3.62 -15.91
CA LYS A 215 -12.88 -4.04 -17.17
C LYS A 215 -12.88 -5.56 -17.30
N GLY A 216 -14.06 -6.13 -17.51
CA GLY A 216 -14.31 -7.57 -17.60
C GLY A 216 -14.38 -8.30 -16.24
N LYS A 217 -14.22 -7.56 -15.13
CA LYS A 217 -14.29 -8.06 -13.74
C LYS A 217 -15.05 -7.08 -12.84
N GLU A 218 -16.03 -6.41 -13.45
CA GLU A 218 -16.91 -5.48 -12.75
C GLU A 218 -17.72 -6.25 -11.70
N ALA A 219 -17.93 -5.65 -10.54
CA ALA A 219 -18.76 -6.22 -9.49
C ALA A 219 -19.39 -5.11 -8.64
N CYS A 220 -20.62 -5.33 -8.21
CA CYS A 220 -21.31 -4.42 -7.30
C CYS A 220 -22.25 -5.16 -6.35
N VAL A 221 -22.57 -4.48 -5.25
CA VAL A 221 -23.60 -4.90 -4.30
C VAL A 221 -24.95 -4.41 -4.78
N ILE A 222 -25.94 -5.29 -4.78
CA ILE A 222 -27.34 -4.99 -5.09
C ILE A 222 -28.15 -5.06 -3.80
N PRO A 223 -28.62 -3.92 -3.25
CA PRO A 223 -29.51 -3.94 -2.10
C PRO A 223 -30.88 -4.55 -2.50
N GLN A 224 -31.42 -5.37 -1.63
CA GLN A 224 -32.75 -5.96 -1.74
C GLN A 224 -33.61 -5.46 -0.56
N PHE A 225 -34.80 -5.00 -0.85
CA PHE A 225 -35.68 -4.37 0.10
C PHE A 225 -36.84 -5.27 0.46
N ASP A 226 -36.99 -5.54 1.75
CA ASP A 226 -38.18 -6.12 2.34
C ASP A 226 -38.93 -4.99 3.08
N TYR A 227 -39.97 -4.47 2.47
CA TYR A 227 -40.75 -3.34 2.98
C TYR A 227 -41.66 -3.75 4.15
N GLU A 228 -42.06 -5.00 4.25
CA GLU A 228 -42.89 -5.52 5.35
C GLU A 228 -42.07 -5.66 6.63
N GLN A 229 -40.88 -6.29 6.51
CA GLN A 229 -39.97 -6.46 7.64
C GLN A 229 -39.05 -5.25 7.85
N LYS A 230 -39.13 -4.23 7.01
CA LYS A 230 -38.27 -3.02 7.05
C LYS A 230 -36.78 -3.39 7.03
N LYS A 231 -36.42 -4.36 6.22
CA LYS A 231 -35.09 -4.95 6.19
C LYS A 231 -34.41 -4.75 4.84
N ILE A 232 -33.11 -4.45 4.88
CA ILE A 232 -32.27 -4.38 3.69
C ILE A 232 -31.30 -5.58 3.74
N THR A 233 -31.24 -6.33 2.63
CA THR A 233 -30.28 -7.41 2.43
C THR A 233 -29.50 -7.15 1.16
N TYR A 234 -28.43 -7.92 0.92
CA TYR A 234 -27.54 -7.64 -0.18
C TYR A 234 -27.28 -8.89 -1.02
N LYS A 235 -27.20 -8.69 -2.33
CA LYS A 235 -26.64 -9.67 -3.26
C LYS A 235 -25.46 -9.05 -4.01
N VAL A 236 -24.52 -9.86 -4.43
CA VAL A 236 -23.44 -9.44 -5.30
C VAL A 236 -23.80 -9.77 -6.73
N ARG A 237 -23.61 -8.82 -7.63
CA ARG A 237 -23.66 -9.02 -9.08
C ARG A 237 -22.27 -8.83 -9.64
N THR A 238 -21.84 -9.78 -10.46
CA THR A 238 -20.61 -9.72 -11.25
C THR A 238 -20.95 -9.42 -12.71
N GLY A 239 -20.03 -8.76 -13.43
CA GLY A 239 -20.19 -8.31 -14.80
C GLY A 239 -20.79 -6.91 -14.93
N LYS A 240 -20.88 -6.44 -16.19
CA LYS A 240 -21.39 -5.11 -16.52
C LYS A 240 -22.85 -4.94 -16.12
N GLY A 241 -23.21 -3.74 -15.70
CA GLY A 241 -24.57 -3.36 -15.38
C GLY A 241 -24.62 -2.07 -14.57
N GLU A 242 -25.82 -1.56 -14.36
CA GLU A 242 -26.03 -0.35 -13.59
C GLU A 242 -25.70 -0.57 -12.11
N ILE A 243 -24.91 0.33 -11.53
CA ILE A 243 -24.56 0.28 -10.12
C ILE A 243 -25.68 0.99 -9.35
N PRO A 244 -26.29 0.33 -8.34
CA PRO A 244 -27.33 0.97 -7.53
C PRO A 244 -26.79 2.21 -6.83
N GLU A 245 -27.63 3.22 -6.71
CA GLU A 245 -27.28 4.44 -6.00
C GLU A 245 -27.10 4.16 -4.51
N ALA A 246 -25.96 4.57 -3.95
CA ALA A 246 -25.71 4.49 -2.52
C ALA A 246 -26.35 5.67 -1.78
N GLY A 247 -26.54 5.52 -0.47
CA GLY A 247 -27.19 6.55 0.34
C GLY A 247 -26.41 7.87 0.50
N LYS A 248 -25.14 7.93 0.13
CA LYS A 248 -24.29 9.11 0.32
C LYS A 248 -24.65 10.24 -0.66
N THR A 249 -25.02 11.42 -0.12
CA THR A 249 -25.50 12.54 -0.93
C THR A 249 -24.43 13.61 -1.21
N SER A 250 -23.44 13.77 -0.33
CA SER A 250 -22.38 14.77 -0.50
C SER A 250 -21.14 14.46 0.36
N ARG A 251 -20.15 15.38 0.37
CA ARG A 251 -18.98 15.27 1.27
C ARG A 251 -19.43 15.25 2.75
N GLY A 252 -18.68 14.53 3.58
CA GLY A 252 -18.98 14.34 5.00
C GLY A 252 -20.00 13.22 5.25
N ALA A 253 -20.62 13.22 6.45
CA ALA A 253 -21.56 12.21 6.90
C ALA A 253 -23.01 12.54 6.54
N LYS A 254 -23.29 12.90 5.30
CA LYS A 254 -24.63 13.20 4.78
C LYS A 254 -25.13 12.03 3.95
N PHE A 255 -26.21 11.42 4.41
CA PHE A 255 -26.80 10.23 3.78
C PHE A 255 -28.31 10.38 3.61
N LYS A 256 -28.89 9.65 2.69
CA LYS A 256 -30.33 9.40 2.56
C LYS A 256 -30.61 7.91 2.77
N CYS A 257 -31.74 7.59 3.36
CA CYS A 257 -32.18 6.22 3.49
C CYS A 257 -32.47 5.64 2.09
N ILE A 258 -31.81 4.54 1.74
CA ILE A 258 -32.00 3.92 0.41
C ILE A 258 -33.35 3.21 0.28
N MET A 259 -34.08 3.02 1.39
CA MET A 259 -35.44 2.41 1.39
C MET A 259 -36.55 3.44 1.25
N CYS A 260 -36.49 4.57 1.97
CA CYS A 260 -37.59 5.56 1.98
C CYS A 260 -37.17 6.96 1.48
N GLY A 261 -35.90 7.20 1.20
CA GLY A 261 -35.38 8.48 0.72
C GLY A 261 -35.14 9.53 1.82
N GLU A 262 -35.50 9.29 3.09
CA GLU A 262 -35.32 10.23 4.19
C GLU A 262 -33.86 10.62 4.39
N ALA A 263 -33.59 11.92 4.50
CA ALA A 263 -32.25 12.45 4.68
C ALA A 263 -31.80 12.40 6.14
N THR A 264 -30.53 12.04 6.36
CA THR A 264 -29.90 12.08 7.71
C THR A 264 -28.84 13.16 7.76
N THR A 265 -28.78 13.83 8.93
CA THR A 265 -27.77 14.84 9.20
C THR A 265 -26.52 14.21 9.83
N PRO A 266 -25.33 14.85 9.69
CA PRO A 266 -24.13 14.43 10.39
C PRO A 266 -24.29 14.35 11.90
N ASP A 267 -25.07 15.28 12.49
CA ASP A 267 -25.31 15.33 13.94
C ASP A 267 -26.13 14.13 14.42
N TYR A 268 -27.13 13.71 13.64
CA TYR A 268 -27.88 12.49 13.93
C TYR A 268 -26.98 11.26 13.96
N ILE A 269 -26.16 11.07 12.90
CA ILE A 269 -25.24 9.94 12.80
C ILE A 269 -24.23 9.96 13.95
N LYS A 270 -23.69 11.15 14.29
CA LYS A 270 -22.77 11.33 15.41
C LYS A 270 -23.44 10.98 16.74
N SER A 271 -24.68 11.42 16.95
CA SER A 271 -25.46 11.08 18.15
C SER A 271 -25.67 9.58 18.28
N GLU A 272 -26.06 8.88 17.20
CA GLU A 272 -26.23 7.42 17.21
C GLU A 272 -24.92 6.70 17.55
N ALA A 273 -23.80 7.19 16.99
CA ALA A 273 -22.47 6.64 17.28
C ALA A 273 -22.07 6.82 18.76
N MET A 274 -22.25 8.02 19.31
CA MET A 274 -21.90 8.34 20.70
C MET A 274 -22.72 7.56 21.73
N HIS A 275 -23.96 7.22 21.37
CA HIS A 275 -24.83 6.40 22.23
C HIS A 275 -24.70 4.89 21.98
N GLY A 276 -23.75 4.46 21.13
CA GLY A 276 -23.53 3.04 20.84
C GLY A 276 -24.65 2.36 20.05
N ARG A 277 -25.54 3.12 19.37
CA ARG A 277 -26.69 2.59 18.63
C ARG A 277 -26.40 2.32 17.15
N MET A 278 -25.14 2.45 16.70
CA MET A 278 -24.75 2.05 15.36
C MET A 278 -24.64 0.53 15.26
N GLY A 279 -25.18 0.00 14.17
CA GLY A 279 -25.02 -1.39 13.77
C GLY A 279 -24.02 -1.57 12.62
N THR A 280 -23.93 -2.81 12.18
CA THR A 280 -23.16 -3.21 10.99
C THR A 280 -23.93 -4.25 10.19
N GLN A 281 -23.80 -4.21 8.85
CA GLN A 281 -24.35 -5.23 7.96
C GLN A 281 -23.29 -5.69 6.96
N LEU A 282 -23.18 -7.01 6.79
CA LEU A 282 -22.30 -7.60 5.78
C LEU A 282 -22.90 -7.40 4.39
N MET A 283 -22.14 -6.76 3.50
CA MET A 283 -22.57 -6.46 2.13
C MET A 283 -22.02 -7.44 1.10
N ALA A 284 -20.80 -7.93 1.30
CA ALA A 284 -20.16 -8.87 0.39
C ALA A 284 -19.05 -9.65 1.11
N VAL A 285 -18.78 -10.85 0.62
CA VAL A 285 -17.62 -11.67 0.96
C VAL A 285 -16.65 -11.63 -0.20
N VAL A 286 -15.36 -11.44 0.09
CA VAL A 286 -14.30 -11.46 -0.92
C VAL A 286 -13.48 -12.72 -0.74
N ALA A 287 -13.34 -13.50 -1.80
CA ALA A 287 -12.54 -14.71 -1.80
C ALA A 287 -11.44 -14.65 -2.85
N GLU A 288 -10.42 -15.50 -2.66
CA GLU A 288 -9.30 -15.65 -3.57
C GLU A 288 -9.71 -16.44 -4.82
N GLY A 289 -9.53 -15.86 -6.01
CA GLY A 289 -9.64 -16.54 -7.30
C GLY A 289 -8.26 -16.90 -7.87
N GLU A 290 -8.20 -17.54 -9.02
CA GLU A 290 -6.94 -18.01 -9.62
C GLU A 290 -5.99 -16.89 -10.04
N ARG A 291 -6.48 -15.72 -10.40
CA ARG A 291 -5.71 -14.49 -10.70
C ARG A 291 -6.55 -13.24 -10.44
N GLU A 292 -7.55 -13.35 -9.57
CA GLU A 292 -8.52 -12.32 -9.32
C GLU A 292 -9.16 -12.43 -7.95
N ARG A 293 -9.91 -11.41 -7.55
CA ARG A 293 -10.80 -11.47 -6.40
C ARG A 293 -12.17 -11.90 -6.85
N LEU A 294 -12.76 -12.82 -6.11
CA LEU A 294 -14.15 -13.21 -6.29
C LEU A 294 -15.01 -12.46 -5.26
N TYR A 295 -16.11 -11.92 -5.73
CA TYR A 295 -17.08 -11.24 -4.88
C TYR A 295 -18.34 -12.11 -4.77
N ILE A 296 -18.73 -12.44 -3.56
CA ILE A 296 -19.78 -13.42 -3.25
C ILE A 296 -20.80 -12.75 -2.36
N SER A 297 -22.08 -13.08 -2.56
CA SER A 297 -23.18 -12.58 -1.73
C SER A 297 -23.01 -13.05 -0.28
N PRO A 298 -23.35 -12.21 0.71
CA PRO A 298 -23.27 -12.61 2.10
C PRO A 298 -24.33 -13.70 2.42
N ASP A 299 -23.95 -14.63 3.27
CA ASP A 299 -24.84 -15.63 3.87
C ASP A 299 -24.87 -15.52 5.40
N LYS A 300 -25.69 -16.33 6.05
CA LYS A 300 -25.85 -16.30 7.49
C LYS A 300 -24.63 -16.81 8.24
N GLU A 301 -23.92 -17.80 7.67
CA GLU A 301 -22.71 -18.38 8.25
C GLU A 301 -21.61 -17.35 8.32
N HIS A 302 -21.33 -16.67 7.19
CA HIS A 302 -20.34 -15.60 7.12
C HIS A 302 -20.71 -14.38 7.97
N GLN A 303 -22.01 -14.07 8.12
CA GLN A 303 -22.44 -13.00 9.01
C GLN A 303 -22.11 -13.32 10.49
N HIS A 304 -22.26 -14.58 10.90
CA HIS A 304 -22.00 -14.99 12.26
C HIS A 304 -20.49 -15.09 12.56
N ILE A 305 -19.73 -15.75 11.69
CA ILE A 305 -18.29 -15.99 11.90
C ILE A 305 -17.47 -14.71 11.82
N ALA A 306 -17.88 -13.76 10.97
CA ALA A 306 -17.17 -12.50 10.78
C ALA A 306 -17.42 -11.48 11.93
N ILE A 307 -18.28 -11.77 12.89
CA ILE A 307 -18.43 -10.98 14.12
C ILE A 307 -17.49 -11.60 15.16
N VAL A 308 -16.42 -10.89 15.47
CA VAL A 308 -15.51 -11.27 16.56
C VAL A 308 -16.01 -10.62 17.82
N ASP A 309 -16.39 -11.44 18.82
CA ASP A 309 -16.69 -10.95 20.15
C ASP A 309 -15.46 -10.24 20.74
N LYS A 310 -15.70 -9.07 21.35
CA LYS A 310 -14.64 -8.23 21.93
C LYS A 310 -14.14 -8.78 23.25
#